data_ed5b4d4dba196b1089906d76c9c92ebf
#
_entry.id   ed5b4d4dba196b1089906d76c9c92ebf
#
_cell.length_a   1.000
_cell.length_b   1.000
_cell.length_c   1.000
_cell.angle_alpha   90.00
_cell.angle_beta   90.00
_cell.angle_gamma   90.00
#
_symmetry.space_group_name_H-M   'P 1'
#
loop_
_entity.id
_entity.type
_entity.pdbx_description
1 polymer ?
#
loop_
_entity_poly.entity_id
_entity_poly.type
_entity_poly.pdbx_seq_one_letter_code
_entity_poly.pdbx_strand_id
1 'polypeptide(L)'
;MTYHYVWFGWSSAFLLPWLALYVTNSRLRPVMWRVSLATAVFGLTEPIWVPEYWNPPSLFELARRTGFDVESFIFMFAIGGIGAVLYNALTNRHFGPVRAADRRGPLHRFHLVALWSPYVLFVILYFLPWNPIYPAILCMAIGGIGSGICRPDLKANWLVGGTVFLILYAIFMLGLVWFTPGYIPQVWNLPALSGVMIGGIPLEELLFGFSFGWYWVGVYEHFTWNTSVTHA
;
A
#
# COMPACT_ATOMS: atom_id res chain seq x y z
N MET A 1 16.11 -24.78 4.96
CA MET A 1 14.77 -24.59 5.58
C MET A 1 13.74 -24.49 4.48
N THR A 2 12.63 -25.17 4.62
CA THR A 2 11.51 -25.09 3.65
C THR A 2 10.66 -23.88 3.98
N TYR A 3 10.67 -22.88 3.11
CA TYR A 3 9.95 -21.60 3.32
C TYR A 3 8.48 -21.63 2.88
N HIS A 4 7.86 -22.81 2.76
CA HIS A 4 6.52 -23.00 2.18
C HIS A 4 5.40 -22.16 2.81
N TYR A 5 5.50 -21.84 4.09
CA TYR A 5 4.46 -21.11 4.81
C TYR A 5 4.88 -19.71 5.25
N VAL A 6 6.08 -19.27 4.86
CA VAL A 6 6.60 -17.97 5.31
C VAL A 6 5.73 -16.85 4.78
N TRP A 7 5.43 -16.86 3.48
CA TRP A 7 4.60 -15.82 2.87
C TRP A 7 3.19 -15.81 3.48
N PHE A 8 2.56 -16.96 3.67
CA PHE A 8 1.28 -17.06 4.35
C PHE A 8 1.32 -16.51 5.78
N GLY A 9 2.32 -16.86 6.56
CA GLY A 9 2.50 -16.36 7.92
C GLY A 9 2.71 -14.85 7.96
N TRP A 10 3.55 -14.31 7.07
CA TRP A 10 3.87 -12.89 7.04
C TRP A 10 2.74 -12.04 6.46
N SER A 11 2.09 -12.44 5.39
CA SER A 11 0.90 -11.75 4.90
C SER A 11 -0.20 -11.70 5.96
N SER A 12 -0.39 -12.80 6.70
CA SER A 12 -1.33 -12.88 7.81
C SER A 12 -0.91 -12.05 9.03
N ALA A 13 0.40 -11.83 9.24
CA ALA A 13 0.90 -11.00 10.35
C ALA A 13 0.41 -9.55 10.25
N PHE A 14 0.19 -9.02 9.04
CA PHE A 14 -0.42 -7.69 8.86
C PHE A 14 -1.87 -7.62 9.33
N LEU A 15 -2.57 -8.74 9.46
CA LEU A 15 -3.90 -8.75 10.08
C LEU A 15 -3.86 -8.40 11.57
N LEU A 16 -2.72 -8.52 12.26
CA LEU A 16 -2.60 -8.14 13.66
C LEU A 16 -2.77 -6.62 13.87
N PRO A 17 -1.96 -5.73 13.24
CA PRO A 17 -2.19 -4.30 13.32
C PRO A 17 -3.53 -3.89 12.69
N TRP A 18 -3.98 -4.56 11.63
CA TRP A 18 -5.31 -4.35 11.07
C TRP A 18 -6.40 -4.58 12.12
N LEU A 19 -6.39 -5.73 12.78
CA LEU A 19 -7.36 -6.08 13.80
C LEU A 19 -7.27 -5.13 15.02
N ALA A 20 -6.06 -4.76 15.44
CA ALA A 20 -5.86 -3.79 16.51
C ALA A 20 -6.55 -2.45 16.19
N LEU A 21 -6.32 -1.90 14.98
CA LEU A 21 -6.98 -0.67 14.53
C LEU A 21 -8.51 -0.85 14.45
N TYR A 22 -8.98 -1.97 13.92
CA TYR A 22 -10.40 -2.25 13.76
C TYR A 22 -11.14 -2.35 15.10
N VAL A 23 -10.54 -2.99 16.11
CA VAL A 23 -11.14 -3.16 17.43
C VAL A 23 -11.14 -1.84 18.20
N THR A 24 -10.02 -1.11 18.17
CA THR A 24 -9.85 0.12 18.97
C THR A 24 -10.55 1.35 18.37
N ASN A 25 -10.85 1.37 17.05
CA ASN A 25 -11.39 2.53 16.36
C ASN A 25 -12.75 2.25 15.70
N SER A 26 -13.79 2.08 16.49
CA SER A 26 -15.13 1.68 16.01
C SER A 26 -15.70 2.59 14.89
N ARG A 27 -15.41 3.90 14.93
CA ARG A 27 -15.88 4.87 13.92
C ARG A 27 -15.19 4.71 12.56
N LEU A 28 -13.98 4.18 12.53
CA LEU A 28 -13.22 3.99 11.30
C LEU A 28 -13.50 2.63 10.63
N ARG A 29 -14.14 1.70 11.33
CA ARG A 29 -14.43 0.34 10.84
C ARG A 29 -15.11 0.29 9.45
N PRO A 30 -16.15 1.10 9.16
CA PRO A 30 -16.82 1.02 7.87
C PRO A 30 -15.91 1.42 6.71
N VAL A 31 -15.05 2.43 6.91
CA VAL A 31 -14.07 2.86 5.90
C VAL A 31 -12.99 1.82 5.75
N MET A 32 -12.40 1.39 6.87
CA MET A 32 -11.36 0.38 6.90
C MET A 32 -11.77 -0.89 6.17
N TRP A 33 -12.98 -1.40 6.44
CA TRP A 33 -13.51 -2.59 5.79
C TRP A 33 -13.70 -2.40 4.29
N ARG A 34 -14.33 -1.29 3.86
CA ARG A 34 -14.55 -0.99 2.44
C ARG A 34 -13.24 -0.88 1.66
N VAL A 35 -12.27 -0.17 2.21
CA VAL A 35 -10.99 0.02 1.55
C VAL A 35 -10.20 -1.29 1.54
N SER A 36 -10.22 -2.08 2.62
CA SER A 36 -9.61 -3.41 2.63
C SER A 36 -10.15 -4.30 1.52
N LEU A 37 -11.47 -4.38 1.34
CA LEU A 37 -12.09 -5.18 0.28
C LEU A 37 -11.72 -4.66 -1.12
N ALA A 38 -11.75 -3.33 -1.31
CA ALA A 38 -11.35 -2.73 -2.59
C ALA A 38 -9.88 -2.99 -2.92
N THR A 39 -9.01 -2.89 -1.91
CA THR A 39 -7.56 -3.10 -2.08
C THR A 39 -7.23 -4.58 -2.28
N ALA A 40 -7.96 -5.50 -1.65
CA ALA A 40 -7.75 -6.93 -1.82
C ALA A 40 -7.81 -7.37 -3.31
N VAL A 41 -8.59 -6.67 -4.13
CA VAL A 41 -8.67 -6.95 -5.58
C VAL A 41 -7.30 -6.82 -6.26
N PHE A 42 -6.39 -6.01 -5.73
CA PHE A 42 -5.01 -5.93 -6.24
C PHE A 42 -4.20 -7.22 -6.01
N GLY A 43 -4.67 -8.16 -5.19
CA GLY A 43 -4.12 -9.53 -5.18
C GLY A 43 -4.20 -10.24 -6.53
N LEU A 44 -5.12 -9.81 -7.41
CA LEU A 44 -5.18 -10.27 -8.81
C LEU A 44 -4.01 -9.78 -9.68
N THR A 45 -3.21 -8.84 -9.19
CA THR A 45 -2.03 -8.35 -9.92
C THR A 45 -0.79 -9.21 -9.70
N GLU A 46 -0.88 -10.29 -8.92
CA GLU A 46 0.26 -11.18 -8.64
C GLU A 46 1.03 -11.61 -9.90
N PRO A 47 0.38 -11.97 -11.03
CA PRO A 47 1.10 -12.32 -12.25
C PRO A 47 1.98 -11.22 -12.86
N ILE A 48 1.80 -9.97 -12.44
CA ILE A 48 2.66 -8.83 -12.85
C ILE A 48 4.01 -8.88 -12.12
N TRP A 49 4.02 -9.41 -10.89
CA TRP A 49 5.16 -9.39 -9.99
C TRP A 49 5.97 -10.68 -10.06
N VAL A 50 5.31 -11.81 -10.28
CA VAL A 50 5.91 -13.14 -10.30
C VAL A 50 6.18 -13.59 -11.75
N PRO A 51 7.42 -14.01 -12.07
CA PRO A 51 8.61 -14.11 -11.21
C PRO A 51 9.54 -12.88 -11.31
N GLU A 52 9.13 -11.82 -12.00
CA GLU A 52 10.00 -10.72 -12.41
C GLU A 52 10.56 -9.95 -11.20
N TYR A 53 9.75 -9.73 -10.17
CA TYR A 53 10.14 -9.02 -8.96
C TYR A 53 10.45 -9.98 -7.82
N TRP A 54 9.59 -10.95 -7.58
CA TRP A 54 9.72 -11.96 -6.54
C TRP A 54 9.01 -13.27 -6.93
N ASN A 55 9.26 -14.33 -6.18
CA ASN A 55 8.62 -15.63 -6.42
C ASN A 55 8.47 -16.40 -5.10
N PRO A 56 7.55 -15.99 -4.21
CA PRO A 56 7.35 -16.65 -2.93
C PRO A 56 6.66 -18.01 -3.10
N PRO A 57 7.05 -19.03 -2.33
CA PRO A 57 6.24 -20.22 -2.20
C PRO A 57 4.85 -19.86 -1.64
N SER A 58 3.80 -20.24 -2.34
CA SER A 58 2.41 -19.97 -1.95
C SER A 58 1.73 -21.21 -1.36
N LEU A 59 0.69 -21.00 -0.59
CA LEU A 59 -0.13 -22.05 0.00
C LEU A 59 -0.70 -22.97 -1.10
N PHE A 60 -0.53 -24.28 -0.93
CA PHE A 60 -0.93 -25.30 -1.92
C PHE A 60 -0.32 -25.11 -3.32
N GLU A 61 0.77 -24.35 -3.42
CA GLU A 61 1.39 -23.97 -4.71
C GLU A 61 0.40 -23.26 -5.67
N LEU A 62 -0.54 -22.50 -5.13
CA LEU A 62 -1.58 -21.86 -5.92
C LEU A 62 -1.00 -20.87 -6.94
N ALA A 63 -0.02 -20.06 -6.56
CA ALA A 63 0.62 -19.12 -7.50
C ALA A 63 1.19 -19.86 -8.73
N ARG A 64 1.86 -21.00 -8.50
CA ARG A 64 2.44 -21.81 -9.59
C ARG A 64 1.37 -22.46 -10.49
N ARG A 65 0.21 -22.82 -9.91
CA ARG A 65 -0.88 -23.53 -10.62
C ARG A 65 -1.83 -22.60 -11.36
N THR A 66 -2.07 -21.42 -10.79
CA THR A 66 -3.15 -20.52 -11.25
C THR A 66 -2.64 -19.13 -11.60
N GLY A 67 -1.41 -18.77 -11.22
CA GLY A 67 -0.87 -17.41 -11.28
C GLY A 67 -1.29 -16.51 -10.11
N PHE A 68 -2.13 -17.00 -9.18
CA PHE A 68 -2.65 -16.23 -8.06
C PHE A 68 -2.43 -16.98 -6.75
N ASP A 69 -2.32 -16.25 -5.65
CA ASP A 69 -2.23 -16.80 -4.31
C ASP A 69 -3.18 -16.09 -3.31
N VAL A 70 -3.48 -16.76 -2.23
CA VAL A 70 -4.36 -16.23 -1.17
C VAL A 70 -3.63 -15.18 -0.35
N GLU A 71 -2.34 -15.33 -0.22
CA GLU A 71 -1.45 -14.49 0.57
C GLU A 71 -1.45 -13.05 0.08
N SER A 72 -1.40 -12.85 -1.24
CA SER A 72 -1.45 -11.51 -1.84
C SER A 72 -2.79 -10.83 -1.60
N PHE A 73 -3.90 -11.57 -1.60
CA PHE A 73 -5.21 -11.01 -1.21
C PHE A 73 -5.23 -10.60 0.26
N ILE A 74 -4.70 -11.43 1.17
CA ILE A 74 -4.63 -11.13 2.61
C ILE A 74 -3.74 -9.90 2.84
N PHE A 75 -2.57 -9.87 2.20
CA PHE A 75 -1.63 -8.77 2.29
C PHE A 75 -2.27 -7.45 1.83
N MET A 76 -2.83 -7.43 0.62
CA MET A 76 -3.46 -6.23 0.06
C MET A 76 -4.69 -5.79 0.87
N PHE A 77 -5.50 -6.72 1.36
CA PHE A 77 -6.60 -6.43 2.29
C PHE A 77 -6.10 -5.69 3.53
N ALA A 78 -5.07 -6.22 4.17
CA ALA A 78 -4.57 -5.67 5.42
C ALA A 78 -3.91 -4.31 5.23
N ILE A 79 -2.96 -4.17 4.30
CA ILE A 79 -2.25 -2.91 4.08
C ILE A 79 -3.17 -1.80 3.58
N GLY A 80 -4.15 -2.13 2.73
CA GLY A 80 -5.12 -1.17 2.22
C GLY A 80 -5.99 -0.56 3.31
N GLY A 81 -6.53 -1.40 4.18
CA GLY A 81 -7.33 -0.94 5.32
C GLY A 81 -6.53 -0.15 6.35
N ILE A 82 -5.31 -0.62 6.68
CA ILE A 82 -4.40 0.10 7.57
C ILE A 82 -4.08 1.48 6.98
N GLY A 83 -3.59 1.53 5.74
CA GLY A 83 -3.20 2.77 5.09
C GLY A 83 -4.32 3.81 5.09
N ALA A 84 -5.55 3.42 4.77
CA ALA A 84 -6.68 4.33 4.68
C ALA A 84 -7.08 4.98 6.01
N VAL A 85 -6.82 4.34 7.16
CA VAL A 85 -7.31 4.85 8.46
C VAL A 85 -6.19 5.25 9.41
N LEU A 86 -4.93 4.93 9.09
CA LEU A 86 -3.80 5.06 10.01
C LEU A 86 -3.65 6.48 10.58
N TYR A 87 -3.69 7.49 9.72
CA TYR A 87 -3.61 8.89 10.15
C TYR A 87 -4.77 9.27 11.10
N ASN A 88 -6.00 8.94 10.72
CA ASN A 88 -7.19 9.26 11.50
C ASN A 88 -7.20 8.55 12.86
N ALA A 89 -6.75 7.29 12.89
CA ALA A 89 -6.63 6.52 14.13
C ALA A 89 -5.61 7.14 15.09
N LEU A 90 -4.43 7.52 14.58
CA LEU A 90 -3.35 8.09 15.40
C LEU A 90 -3.65 9.50 15.90
N THR A 91 -4.43 10.28 15.14
CA THR A 91 -4.77 11.67 15.48
C THR A 91 -6.13 11.82 16.10
N ASN A 92 -6.83 10.71 16.38
CA ASN A 92 -8.21 10.68 16.89
C ASN A 92 -9.17 11.54 16.06
N ARG A 93 -9.06 11.42 14.73
CA ARG A 93 -9.92 12.11 13.76
C ARG A 93 -10.90 11.13 13.13
N HIS A 94 -11.92 11.67 12.47
CA HIS A 94 -12.89 10.90 11.70
C HIS A 94 -13.09 11.49 10.30
N PHE A 95 -13.72 10.74 9.41
CA PHE A 95 -14.04 11.20 8.07
C PHE A 95 -15.27 12.09 8.07
N GLY A 96 -15.15 13.27 7.48
CA GLY A 96 -16.24 14.20 7.28
C GLY A 96 -16.31 14.66 5.82
N PRO A 97 -17.50 15.05 5.32
CA PRO A 97 -17.64 15.48 3.92
C PRO A 97 -16.98 16.84 3.69
N VAL A 98 -16.30 16.98 2.54
CA VAL A 98 -15.81 18.27 2.05
C VAL A 98 -17.00 19.15 1.64
N ARG A 99 -16.98 20.44 2.03
CA ARG A 99 -18.04 21.39 1.65
C ARG A 99 -18.18 21.47 0.12
N ALA A 100 -19.41 21.61 -0.35
CA ALA A 100 -19.70 21.69 -1.79
C ALA A 100 -19.00 22.89 -2.49
N ALA A 101 -18.81 24.00 -1.77
CA ALA A 101 -18.08 25.16 -2.27
C ALA A 101 -16.60 24.84 -2.50
N ASP A 102 -15.97 24.12 -1.57
CA ASP A 102 -14.55 23.77 -1.64
C ASP A 102 -14.27 22.79 -2.80
N ARG A 103 -15.23 21.90 -3.12
CA ARG A 103 -15.13 20.96 -4.25
C ARG A 103 -15.02 21.65 -5.61
N ARG A 104 -15.49 22.90 -5.72
CA ARG A 104 -15.44 23.72 -6.96
C ARG A 104 -14.22 24.62 -7.04
N GLY A 105 -13.30 24.49 -6.10
CA GLY A 105 -12.06 25.27 -6.07
C GLY A 105 -11.16 25.00 -7.29
N PRO A 106 -10.31 25.97 -7.67
CA PRO A 106 -9.45 25.87 -8.87
C PRO A 106 -8.49 24.68 -8.82
N LEU A 107 -8.05 24.25 -7.63
CA LEU A 107 -7.17 23.10 -7.44
C LEU A 107 -7.84 21.77 -7.83
N HIS A 108 -9.18 21.73 -7.78
CA HIS A 108 -9.95 20.53 -8.11
C HIS A 108 -10.31 20.41 -9.60
N ARG A 109 -9.87 21.36 -10.44
CA ARG A 109 -10.09 21.31 -11.88
C ARG A 109 -9.58 20.02 -12.51
N PHE A 110 -8.46 19.49 -11.99
CA PHE A 110 -7.81 18.28 -12.48
C PHE A 110 -8.00 17.08 -11.54
N HIS A 111 -9.05 17.10 -10.72
CA HIS A 111 -9.30 16.06 -9.71
C HIS A 111 -9.31 14.65 -10.30
N LEU A 112 -10.01 14.43 -11.40
CA LEU A 112 -10.05 13.12 -12.07
C LEU A 112 -8.68 12.71 -12.63
N VAL A 113 -7.90 13.69 -13.13
CA VAL A 113 -6.53 13.42 -13.60
C VAL A 113 -5.65 12.97 -12.43
N ALA A 114 -5.71 13.68 -11.31
CA ALA A 114 -4.96 13.32 -10.11
C ALA A 114 -5.33 11.91 -9.59
N LEU A 115 -6.62 11.54 -9.64
CA LEU A 115 -7.10 10.21 -9.22
C LEU A 115 -6.64 9.08 -10.14
N TRP A 116 -6.77 9.26 -11.45
CA TRP A 116 -6.61 8.16 -12.41
C TRP A 116 -5.23 8.08 -13.05
N SER A 117 -4.44 9.17 -13.02
CA SER A 117 -3.11 9.20 -13.65
C SER A 117 -2.17 8.09 -13.12
N PRO A 118 -2.14 7.71 -11.83
CA PRO A 118 -1.25 6.66 -11.39
C PRO A 118 -1.54 5.31 -12.07
N TYR A 119 -2.82 4.98 -12.25
CA TYR A 119 -3.23 3.71 -12.86
C TYR A 119 -2.93 3.69 -14.36
N VAL A 120 -3.23 4.80 -15.06
CA VAL A 120 -2.95 4.93 -16.50
C VAL A 120 -1.45 4.91 -16.76
N LEU A 121 -0.68 5.66 -15.96
CA LEU A 121 0.78 5.67 -16.06
C LEU A 121 1.40 4.31 -15.77
N PHE A 122 0.88 3.58 -14.78
CA PHE A 122 1.37 2.23 -14.51
C PHE A 122 1.23 1.32 -15.73
N VAL A 123 0.07 1.31 -16.37
CA VAL A 123 -0.15 0.52 -17.59
C VAL A 123 0.84 0.90 -18.70
N ILE A 124 1.10 2.19 -18.89
CA ILE A 124 2.04 2.68 -19.92
C ILE A 124 3.48 2.27 -19.58
N LEU A 125 3.89 2.51 -18.34
CA LEU A 125 5.26 2.29 -17.89
C LEU A 125 5.61 0.81 -17.69
N TYR A 126 4.60 -0.04 -17.48
CA TYR A 126 4.77 -1.48 -17.33
C TYR A 126 5.42 -2.14 -18.56
N PHE A 127 5.17 -1.61 -19.75
CA PHE A 127 5.76 -2.14 -20.99
C PHE A 127 7.21 -1.68 -21.26
N LEU A 128 7.79 -0.89 -20.37
CA LEU A 128 9.22 -0.54 -20.46
C LEU A 128 10.10 -1.69 -19.97
N PRO A 129 11.35 -1.81 -20.48
CA PRO A 129 12.25 -2.94 -20.15
C PRO A 129 12.91 -2.74 -18.76
N TRP A 130 12.11 -2.65 -17.72
CA TRP A 130 12.57 -2.56 -16.32
C TRP A 130 11.70 -3.43 -15.40
N ASN A 131 12.19 -3.67 -14.17
CA ASN A 131 11.43 -4.45 -13.21
C ASN A 131 10.10 -3.75 -12.85
N PRO A 132 8.95 -4.48 -12.79
CA PRO A 132 7.62 -3.90 -12.55
C PRO A 132 7.49 -3.11 -11.24
N ILE A 133 8.37 -3.31 -10.27
CA ILE A 133 8.37 -2.55 -9.01
C ILE A 133 8.64 -1.05 -9.23
N TYR A 134 9.52 -0.70 -10.20
CA TYR A 134 9.86 0.70 -10.46
C TYR A 134 8.69 1.53 -11.00
N PRO A 135 7.93 1.07 -12.03
CA PRO A 135 6.69 1.76 -12.40
C PRO A 135 5.68 1.87 -11.27
N ALA A 136 5.55 0.85 -10.42
CA ALA A 136 4.63 0.90 -9.29
C ALA A 136 5.01 2.00 -8.27
N ILE A 137 6.27 2.01 -7.84
CA ILE A 137 6.80 3.05 -6.93
C ILE A 137 6.61 4.44 -7.54
N LEU A 138 7.00 4.62 -8.81
CA LEU A 138 6.91 5.91 -9.48
C LEU A 138 5.47 6.39 -9.61
N CYS A 139 4.55 5.51 -10.01
CA CYS A 139 3.14 5.86 -10.18
C CYS A 139 2.46 6.20 -8.85
N MET A 140 2.77 5.46 -7.77
CA MET A 140 2.28 5.80 -6.43
C MET A 140 2.86 7.13 -5.94
N ALA A 141 4.13 7.41 -6.18
CA ALA A 141 4.74 8.69 -5.84
C ALA A 141 4.09 9.86 -6.60
N ILE A 142 3.88 9.71 -7.92
CA ILE A 142 3.16 10.69 -8.75
C ILE A 142 1.72 10.87 -8.26
N GLY A 143 1.03 9.77 -7.92
CA GLY A 143 -0.31 9.80 -7.36
C GLY A 143 -0.38 10.54 -6.03
N GLY A 144 0.58 10.32 -5.14
CA GLY A 144 0.71 11.04 -3.88
C GLY A 144 0.92 12.55 -4.09
N ILE A 145 1.84 12.93 -4.98
CA ILE A 145 2.09 14.33 -5.34
C ILE A 145 0.84 14.97 -5.96
N GLY A 146 0.22 14.30 -6.95
CA GLY A 146 -0.98 14.78 -7.63
C GLY A 146 -2.16 14.94 -6.69
N SER A 147 -2.37 13.97 -5.80
CA SER A 147 -3.38 14.04 -4.74
C SER A 147 -3.13 15.24 -3.85
N GLY A 148 -1.89 15.51 -3.54
CA GLY A 148 -1.49 16.61 -2.71
C GLY A 148 -1.66 17.99 -3.30
N ILE A 149 -1.40 18.14 -4.53
CA ILE A 149 -1.67 19.38 -5.23
C ILE A 149 -3.19 19.60 -5.32
N CYS A 150 -3.93 18.53 -5.59
CA CYS A 150 -5.38 18.59 -5.70
C CYS A 150 -6.08 18.82 -4.34
N ARG A 151 -5.57 18.17 -3.27
CA ARG A 151 -6.17 18.15 -1.93
C ARG A 151 -5.15 18.59 -0.87
N PRO A 152 -4.76 19.87 -0.83
CA PRO A 152 -3.80 20.38 0.16
C PRO A 152 -4.28 20.26 1.60
N ASP A 153 -5.59 20.11 1.83
CA ASP A 153 -6.19 19.81 3.13
C ASP A 153 -5.75 18.45 3.71
N LEU A 154 -5.30 17.52 2.85
CA LEU A 154 -4.81 16.20 3.25
C LEU A 154 -3.28 16.17 3.49
N LYS A 155 -2.59 17.32 3.44
CA LYS A 155 -1.13 17.36 3.57
C LYS A 155 -0.62 16.67 4.83
N ALA A 156 -1.29 16.84 5.96
CA ALA A 156 -0.91 16.17 7.20
C ALA A 156 -1.12 14.65 7.13
N ASN A 157 -2.17 14.18 6.45
CA ASN A 157 -2.43 12.76 6.26
C ASN A 157 -1.22 12.11 5.54
N TRP A 158 -0.69 12.73 4.48
CA TRP A 158 0.41 12.14 3.74
C TRP A 158 1.72 12.15 4.52
N LEU A 159 2.08 13.30 5.10
CA LEU A 159 3.35 13.44 5.79
C LEU A 159 3.40 12.52 7.02
N VAL A 160 2.37 12.55 7.84
CA VAL A 160 2.34 11.75 9.07
C VAL A 160 1.95 10.31 8.75
N GLY A 161 0.84 10.10 8.09
CA GLY A 161 0.33 8.76 7.81
C GLY A 161 1.26 7.95 6.90
N GLY A 162 1.82 8.58 5.84
CA GLY A 162 2.78 7.94 4.95
C GLY A 162 4.07 7.55 5.66
N THR A 163 4.61 8.44 6.51
CA THR A 163 5.82 8.14 7.29
C THR A 163 5.58 7.01 8.29
N VAL A 164 4.45 7.04 8.99
CA VAL A 164 4.12 5.97 9.96
C VAL A 164 3.86 4.64 9.25
N PHE A 165 3.24 4.67 8.06
CA PHE A 165 3.07 3.46 7.27
C PHE A 165 4.42 2.88 6.82
N LEU A 166 5.35 3.72 6.35
CA LEU A 166 6.71 3.28 6.03
C LEU A 166 7.39 2.62 7.23
N ILE A 167 7.30 3.22 8.42
CA ILE A 167 7.88 2.65 9.65
C ILE A 167 7.26 1.29 9.95
N LEU A 168 5.94 1.18 9.90
CA LEU A 168 5.23 -0.09 10.11
C LEU A 168 5.69 -1.16 9.11
N TYR A 169 5.79 -0.78 7.83
CA TYR A 169 6.24 -1.67 6.77
C TYR A 169 7.70 -2.09 6.93
N ALA A 170 8.58 -1.15 7.29
CA ALA A 170 9.98 -1.44 7.56
C ALA A 170 10.15 -2.39 8.77
N ILE A 171 9.37 -2.21 9.84
CA ILE A 171 9.36 -3.15 10.99
C ILE A 171 8.91 -4.55 10.53
N PHE A 172 7.89 -4.64 9.70
CA PHE A 172 7.43 -5.89 9.12
C PHE A 172 8.55 -6.57 8.31
N MET A 173 9.21 -5.86 7.42
CA MET A 173 10.31 -6.39 6.60
C MET A 173 11.53 -6.77 7.45
N LEU A 174 11.88 -6.00 8.48
CA LEU A 174 12.93 -6.37 9.44
C LEU A 174 12.57 -7.64 10.19
N GLY A 175 11.31 -7.81 10.58
CA GLY A 175 10.82 -9.05 11.16
C GLY A 175 11.06 -10.23 10.21
N LEU A 176 10.75 -10.10 8.94
CA LEU A 176 10.99 -11.13 7.92
C LEU A 176 12.49 -11.49 7.83
N VAL A 177 13.38 -10.47 7.84
CA VAL A 177 14.84 -10.69 7.85
C VAL A 177 15.29 -11.48 9.08
N TRP A 178 14.78 -11.13 10.27
CA TRP A 178 15.25 -11.70 11.52
C TRP A 178 14.68 -13.09 11.82
N PHE A 179 13.39 -13.30 11.55
CA PHE A 179 12.74 -14.57 11.88
C PHE A 179 12.86 -15.62 10.78
N THR A 180 13.16 -15.20 9.54
CA THR A 180 13.34 -16.09 8.40
C THR A 180 14.61 -15.77 7.60
N PRO A 181 15.81 -15.94 8.25
CA PRO A 181 17.09 -15.60 7.60
C PRO A 181 17.27 -16.36 6.29
N GLY A 182 17.67 -15.65 5.23
CA GLY A 182 17.86 -16.21 3.88
C GLY A 182 16.58 -16.26 3.02
N TYR A 183 15.43 -15.90 3.56
CA TYR A 183 14.19 -15.87 2.78
C TYR A 183 14.23 -14.82 1.66
N ILE A 184 14.61 -13.58 1.98
CA ILE A 184 14.67 -12.48 0.99
C ILE A 184 15.58 -12.84 -0.20
N PRO A 185 16.85 -13.25 -0.01
CA PRO A 185 17.71 -13.63 -1.13
C PRO A 185 17.19 -14.80 -1.97
N GLN A 186 16.33 -15.64 -1.42
CA GLN A 186 15.78 -16.78 -2.15
C GLN A 186 14.51 -16.42 -2.93
N VAL A 187 13.76 -15.43 -2.47
CA VAL A 187 12.43 -15.12 -2.99
C VAL A 187 12.44 -13.90 -3.91
N TRP A 188 13.20 -12.85 -3.56
CA TRP A 188 13.31 -11.66 -4.41
C TRP A 188 14.30 -11.86 -5.55
N ASN A 189 13.97 -11.39 -6.73
CA ASN A 189 14.85 -11.37 -7.89
C ASN A 189 15.89 -10.24 -7.77
N LEU A 190 16.76 -10.34 -6.74
CA LEU A 190 17.75 -9.31 -6.41
C LEU A 190 18.63 -8.86 -7.58
N PRO A 191 19.02 -9.75 -8.54
CA PRO A 191 19.77 -9.35 -9.72
C PRO A 191 19.02 -8.36 -10.64
N ALA A 192 17.68 -8.34 -10.60
CA ALA A 192 16.85 -7.43 -11.39
C ALA A 192 16.51 -6.12 -10.64
N LEU A 193 17.05 -5.92 -9.44
CA LEU A 193 16.87 -4.76 -8.59
C LEU A 193 18.13 -3.89 -8.53
N SER A 194 18.08 -2.78 -7.78
CA SER A 194 19.23 -1.86 -7.63
C SER A 194 20.43 -2.50 -6.92
N GLY A 195 20.24 -3.60 -6.21
CA GLY A 195 21.25 -4.23 -5.37
C GLY A 195 21.50 -3.52 -4.04
N VAL A 196 20.83 -2.40 -3.77
CA VAL A 196 20.96 -1.66 -2.52
C VAL A 196 20.12 -2.33 -1.43
N MET A 197 20.78 -2.70 -0.32
CA MET A 197 20.15 -3.36 0.83
C MET A 197 20.26 -2.48 2.07
N ILE A 198 19.17 -2.27 2.78
CA ILE A 198 19.13 -1.52 4.05
C ILE A 198 18.64 -2.45 5.17
N GLY A 199 19.53 -2.82 6.07
CA GLY A 199 19.20 -3.78 7.14
C GLY A 199 18.78 -5.18 6.62
N GLY A 200 19.22 -5.58 5.42
CA GLY A 200 18.83 -6.83 4.79
C GLY A 200 17.52 -6.74 3.98
N ILE A 201 16.96 -5.55 3.85
CA ILE A 201 15.74 -5.27 3.06
C ILE A 201 16.16 -4.62 1.73
N PRO A 202 15.66 -5.06 0.57
CA PRO A 202 15.85 -4.35 -0.69
C PRO A 202 15.33 -2.90 -0.59
N LEU A 203 16.09 -1.96 -1.15
CA LEU A 203 15.68 -0.54 -1.16
C LEU A 203 14.29 -0.36 -1.77
N GLU A 204 13.97 -1.14 -2.79
CA GLU A 204 12.69 -1.11 -3.50
C GLU A 204 11.50 -1.39 -2.58
N GLU A 205 11.66 -2.27 -1.59
CA GLU A 205 10.63 -2.53 -0.58
C GLU A 205 10.35 -1.30 0.29
N LEU A 206 11.40 -0.62 0.70
CA LEU A 206 11.24 0.61 1.48
C LEU A 206 10.64 1.75 0.65
N LEU A 207 11.02 1.84 -0.63
CA LEU A 207 10.43 2.80 -1.56
C LEU A 207 8.96 2.45 -1.86
N PHE A 208 8.62 1.16 -1.97
CA PHE A 208 7.24 0.70 -2.06
C PHE A 208 6.44 1.10 -0.82
N GLY A 209 6.93 0.77 0.38
CA GLY A 209 6.29 1.12 1.64
C GLY A 209 6.07 2.63 1.79
N PHE A 210 7.06 3.44 1.40
CA PHE A 210 6.96 4.90 1.40
C PHE A 210 5.92 5.41 0.40
N SER A 211 6.03 5.02 -0.87
CA SER A 211 5.16 5.53 -1.94
C SER A 211 3.72 5.04 -1.78
N PHE A 212 3.53 3.77 -1.35
CA PHE A 212 2.22 3.25 -1.01
C PHE A 212 1.60 4.02 0.16
N GLY A 213 2.33 4.13 1.27
CA GLY A 213 1.85 4.87 2.43
C GLY A 213 1.50 6.31 2.08
N TRP A 214 2.37 6.99 1.34
CA TRP A 214 2.15 8.37 0.95
C TRP A 214 0.91 8.56 0.06
N TYR A 215 0.70 7.68 -0.90
CA TYR A 215 -0.47 7.73 -1.79
C TYR A 215 -1.75 7.24 -1.09
N TRP A 216 -1.65 6.10 -0.38
CA TRP A 216 -2.83 5.36 0.07
C TRP A 216 -3.54 5.98 1.27
N VAL A 217 -2.81 6.69 2.15
CA VAL A 217 -3.43 7.32 3.34
C VAL A 217 -4.44 8.43 3.02
N GLY A 218 -4.43 8.95 1.80
CA GLY A 218 -5.40 9.95 1.36
C GLY A 218 -6.36 9.45 0.27
N VAL A 219 -6.23 8.19 -0.12
CA VAL A 219 -6.96 7.66 -1.28
C VAL A 219 -8.47 7.65 -1.06
N TYR A 220 -8.92 7.23 0.11
CA TYR A 220 -10.34 7.20 0.44
C TYR A 220 -10.94 8.61 0.46
N GLU A 221 -10.30 9.56 1.14
CA GLU A 221 -10.73 10.95 1.20
C GLU A 221 -10.80 11.58 -0.18
N HIS A 222 -9.80 11.29 -1.02
CA HIS A 222 -9.71 11.84 -2.36
C HIS A 222 -10.84 11.30 -3.26
N PHE A 223 -11.08 9.99 -3.26
CA PHE A 223 -12.14 9.36 -4.05
C PHE A 223 -13.55 9.74 -3.60
N THR A 224 -13.76 9.86 -2.28
CA THR A 224 -15.10 10.03 -1.70
C THR A 224 -15.45 11.47 -1.32
N TRP A 225 -14.53 12.43 -1.58
CA TRP A 225 -14.68 13.81 -1.17
C TRP A 225 -14.89 13.97 0.35
N ASN A 226 -14.17 13.16 1.11
CA ASN A 226 -14.07 13.32 2.55
C ASN A 226 -12.78 14.05 2.94
N THR A 227 -12.71 14.49 4.18
CA THR A 227 -11.53 15.06 4.83
C THR A 227 -11.45 14.57 6.27
N SER A 228 -10.27 14.69 6.88
CA SER A 228 -10.05 14.32 8.29
C SER A 228 -10.47 15.46 9.20
N VAL A 229 -11.52 15.25 10.00
CA VAL A 229 -12.06 16.26 10.92
C VAL A 229 -11.85 15.87 12.39
N THR A 230 -11.59 16.86 13.24
CA THR A 230 -11.54 16.69 14.71
C THR A 230 -12.94 16.55 15.27
N HIS A 231 -13.04 15.95 16.44
CA HIS A 231 -14.29 16.00 17.21
C HIS A 231 -14.54 17.44 17.67
N ALA A 232 -15.73 17.96 17.39
CA ALA A 232 -16.24 19.17 18.01
C ALA A 232 -16.67 18.86 19.44
#